data_bacbc9417801e5c7e74cea1258a9a914
#
_entry.id   bacbc9417801e5c7e74cea1258a9a914
#
_cell.length_a   1.000
_cell.length_b   1.000
_cell.length_c   1.000
_cell.angle_alpha   90.00
_cell.angle_beta   90.00
_cell.angle_gamma   90.00
#
_symmetry.space_group_name_H-M   'P 1'
#
loop_
_entity.id
_entity.type
_entity.pdbx_description
1 polymer ?
#
loop_
_entity_poly.entity_id
_entity_poly.type
_entity_poly.pdbx_seq_one_letter_code
_entity_poly.pdbx_strand_id
1 'polypeptide(L)'
;MRNWSGAVSVCLWVLLGAASTFAAEARAFVGVRVIDGTGRPAVESATLLVRDGRVVAVGPGAQVTLPPGMERIDLGGRTVIPGLVNAHGHVGETKGLRSGPELYDEENVRRQLGLYARYGITTVFSLGGDQAPGFRVRDRQRAEAPAEARLYVAGTIIAAVTPEEARARVDEVAATKPDLIKIRVDDNLGTTPKMAPEVYRAVIEQAHRHGLRVAAHIFYIEDAKGVLRAGADFIAHSIRDREVDDELVGLLKQRDVCVCPTLTREVSTFVYESEPAFFADPFFLREAEADVLAELREPKRQETYRTGSGQQYKKALEVAKRNLKTLADRGVRIAFGTDTGPPARFQGYFEHLELELMAQAGLTPEQVLLSATRDAARCWNVAGQVGTLEAGAWADFLVLEKNPLDDIRNSHTIESVWIAGNRIPR
;
A
#
# COMPACT_ATOMS: atom_id res chain seq x y z
N MET A 1 -10.41 51.02 -73.88
CA MET A 1 -10.18 49.68 -73.41
C MET A 1 -9.02 49.80 -72.39
N ARG A 2 -9.36 49.80 -71.10
CA ARG A 2 -8.40 50.10 -70.04
C ARG A 2 -8.22 48.82 -69.20
N ASN A 3 -6.98 48.29 -69.19
CA ASN A 3 -6.56 47.18 -68.35
C ASN A 3 -6.32 47.69 -66.95
N TRP A 4 -6.91 47.06 -65.97
CA TRP A 4 -6.55 47.24 -64.53
C TRP A 4 -6.08 45.93 -63.99
N SER A 5 -4.77 45.90 -63.68
CA SER A 5 -4.10 44.84 -62.95
C SER A 5 -4.09 45.25 -61.49
N GLY A 6 -4.89 44.55 -60.67
CA GLY A 6 -4.82 44.67 -59.18
C GLY A 6 -3.87 43.66 -58.62
N ALA A 7 -2.82 44.12 -57.97
CA ALA A 7 -1.91 43.30 -57.19
C ALA A 7 -2.51 43.05 -55.79
N VAL A 8 -2.79 41.80 -55.45
CA VAL A 8 -3.17 41.39 -54.09
C VAL A 8 -1.92 41.08 -53.30
N SER A 9 -1.63 41.94 -52.33
CA SER A 9 -0.54 41.70 -51.34
C SER A 9 -1.07 40.79 -50.24
N VAL A 10 -0.58 39.54 -50.19
CA VAL A 10 -0.87 38.61 -49.09
C VAL A 10 0.15 38.86 -47.97
N CYS A 11 -0.27 39.49 -46.88
CA CYS A 11 0.48 39.57 -45.64
C CYS A 11 0.44 38.26 -44.89
N LEU A 12 1.54 37.50 -44.92
CA LEU A 12 1.73 36.28 -44.15
C LEU A 12 2.08 36.67 -42.68
N TRP A 13 1.10 36.58 -41.78
CA TRP A 13 1.34 36.72 -40.35
C TRP A 13 1.94 35.38 -39.84
N VAL A 14 3.24 35.36 -39.59
CA VAL A 14 3.87 34.26 -38.88
C VAL A 14 3.54 34.42 -37.38
N LEU A 15 2.56 33.68 -36.90
CA LEU A 15 2.32 33.52 -35.48
C LEU A 15 3.47 32.68 -34.89
N LEU A 16 4.48 33.35 -34.33
CA LEU A 16 5.46 32.74 -33.41
C LEU A 16 4.66 32.37 -32.15
N GLY A 17 4.18 31.15 -32.10
CA GLY A 17 3.69 30.54 -30.87
C GLY A 17 4.86 30.43 -29.92
N ALA A 18 4.92 31.27 -28.88
CA ALA A 18 5.78 31.04 -27.74
C ALA A 18 5.35 29.74 -27.08
N ALA A 19 6.05 28.64 -27.38
CA ALA A 19 5.98 27.44 -26.58
C ALA A 19 6.51 27.84 -25.19
N SER A 20 5.59 28.04 -24.24
CA SER A 20 5.91 28.11 -22.84
C SER A 20 6.53 26.74 -22.47
N THR A 21 7.84 26.65 -22.54
CA THR A 21 8.56 25.55 -21.91
C THR A 21 8.33 25.74 -20.41
N PHE A 22 7.35 25.05 -19.85
CA PHE A 22 7.32 24.85 -18.41
C PHE A 22 8.70 24.27 -18.06
N ALA A 23 9.52 25.06 -17.37
CA ALA A 23 10.78 24.57 -16.87
C ALA A 23 10.45 23.35 -16.02
N ALA A 24 11.05 22.20 -16.36
CA ALA A 24 10.89 20.97 -15.62
C ALA A 24 11.10 21.26 -14.13
N GLU A 25 10.11 20.96 -13.30
CA GLU A 25 10.17 21.26 -11.87
C GLU A 25 11.20 20.35 -11.23
N ALA A 26 12.39 20.88 -10.98
CA ALA A 26 13.53 20.12 -10.49
C ALA A 26 13.96 20.62 -9.12
N ARG A 27 14.15 19.69 -8.17
CA ARG A 27 14.55 19.95 -6.79
C ARG A 27 15.67 19.03 -6.36
N ALA A 28 16.57 19.53 -5.52
CA ALA A 28 17.62 18.76 -4.88
C ALA A 28 17.45 18.78 -3.36
N PHE A 29 17.32 17.62 -2.76
CA PHE A 29 17.31 17.43 -1.31
C PHE A 29 18.72 17.06 -0.88
N VAL A 30 19.35 17.91 -0.06
CA VAL A 30 20.79 17.84 0.20
C VAL A 30 21.11 17.63 1.68
N GLY A 31 22.31 17.07 1.96
CA GLY A 31 22.83 16.90 3.32
C GLY A 31 22.12 15.81 4.14
N VAL A 32 21.36 14.98 3.51
CA VAL A 32 20.46 14.00 4.15
C VAL A 32 21.06 12.59 4.18
N ARG A 33 20.70 11.76 5.17
CA ARG A 33 20.88 10.31 5.09
C ARG A 33 19.80 9.73 4.19
N VAL A 34 20.17 8.95 3.17
CA VAL A 34 19.20 8.25 2.30
C VAL A 34 19.30 6.75 2.48
N ILE A 35 18.20 6.14 2.85
CA ILE A 35 17.96 4.69 2.79
C ILE A 35 17.10 4.47 1.55
N ASP A 36 17.71 3.99 0.46
CA ASP A 36 17.08 4.00 -0.87
C ASP A 36 16.05 2.88 -1.11
N GLY A 37 15.85 2.00 -0.13
CA GLY A 37 14.92 0.88 -0.21
C GLY A 37 15.44 -0.32 -1.03
N THR A 38 16.68 -0.30 -1.50
CA THR A 38 17.22 -1.42 -2.30
C THR A 38 17.83 -2.55 -1.45
N GLY A 39 18.11 -2.28 -0.17
CA GLY A 39 18.89 -3.14 0.73
C GLY A 39 20.39 -2.86 0.70
N ARG A 40 20.81 -1.82 -0.02
CA ARG A 40 22.18 -1.28 0.07
C ARG A 40 22.34 -0.46 1.35
N PRO A 41 23.58 -0.29 1.87
CA PRO A 41 23.85 0.60 2.99
C PRO A 41 23.33 2.02 2.73
N ALA A 42 22.86 2.68 3.78
CA ALA A 42 22.43 4.08 3.70
C ALA A 42 23.56 4.99 3.19
N VAL A 43 23.21 5.99 2.40
CA VAL A 43 24.14 7.01 1.90
C VAL A 43 24.07 8.22 2.82
N GLU A 44 25.18 8.51 3.51
CA GLU A 44 25.30 9.67 4.40
C GLU A 44 25.62 10.95 3.60
N SER A 45 25.15 12.10 4.10
CA SER A 45 25.33 13.40 3.44
C SER A 45 24.98 13.35 1.94
N ALA A 46 23.91 12.62 1.63
CA ALA A 46 23.45 12.37 0.28
C ALA A 46 22.80 13.59 -0.36
N THR A 47 22.71 13.55 -1.68
CA THR A 47 21.80 14.35 -2.48
C THR A 47 20.82 13.44 -3.20
N LEU A 48 19.52 13.73 -3.02
CA LEU A 48 18.42 13.16 -3.81
C LEU A 48 17.98 14.23 -4.83
N LEU A 49 18.17 13.94 -6.12
CA LEU A 49 17.77 14.80 -7.21
C LEU A 49 16.44 14.32 -7.80
N VAL A 50 15.45 15.21 -7.83
CA VAL A 50 14.11 14.95 -8.37
C VAL A 50 13.83 15.89 -9.53
N ARG A 51 13.20 15.37 -10.60
CA ARG A 51 12.71 16.15 -11.74
C ARG A 51 11.43 15.52 -12.28
N ASP A 52 10.44 16.33 -12.58
CA ASP A 52 9.14 15.90 -13.13
C ASP A 52 8.49 14.76 -12.32
N GLY A 53 8.57 14.86 -10.99
CA GLY A 53 8.02 13.89 -10.07
C GLY A 53 8.80 12.58 -9.96
N ARG A 54 9.98 12.48 -10.61
CA ARG A 54 10.79 11.26 -10.62
C ARG A 54 12.16 11.47 -10.01
N VAL A 55 12.68 10.42 -9.42
CA VAL A 55 14.07 10.36 -8.97
C VAL A 55 14.98 10.36 -10.20
N VAL A 56 15.92 11.29 -10.24
CA VAL A 56 16.96 11.37 -11.29
C VAL A 56 18.25 10.72 -10.81
N ALA A 57 18.65 11.03 -9.58
CA ALA A 57 19.85 10.48 -8.97
C ALA A 57 19.77 10.48 -7.44
N VAL A 58 20.41 9.52 -6.82
CA VAL A 58 20.71 9.46 -5.39
C VAL A 58 22.18 9.09 -5.22
N GLY A 59 22.90 9.80 -4.38
CA GLY A 59 24.30 9.48 -4.09
C GLY A 59 24.94 10.45 -3.12
N PRO A 60 26.22 10.22 -2.76
CA PRO A 60 26.98 11.18 -1.97
C PRO A 60 26.94 12.57 -2.61
N GLY A 61 26.75 13.62 -1.82
CA GLY A 61 26.52 14.98 -2.33
C GLY A 61 27.57 15.46 -3.32
N ALA A 62 28.84 15.10 -3.12
CA ALA A 62 29.94 15.46 -4.03
C ALA A 62 29.88 14.75 -5.41
N GLN A 63 29.08 13.68 -5.54
CA GLN A 63 28.98 12.89 -6.77
C GLN A 63 27.73 13.19 -7.60
N VAL A 64 26.75 13.93 -7.04
CA VAL A 64 25.52 14.33 -7.73
C VAL A 64 25.69 15.74 -8.28
N THR A 65 25.83 15.85 -9.61
CA THR A 65 25.94 17.16 -10.27
C THR A 65 24.57 17.85 -10.30
N LEU A 66 24.51 19.04 -9.72
CA LEU A 66 23.29 19.86 -9.70
C LEU A 66 23.34 20.93 -10.79
N PRO A 67 22.30 21.06 -11.63
CA PRO A 67 22.16 22.17 -12.55
C PRO A 67 22.18 23.52 -11.83
N PRO A 68 22.76 24.57 -12.46
CA PRO A 68 22.71 25.93 -11.90
C PRO A 68 21.29 26.42 -11.69
N GLY A 69 21.04 27.12 -10.57
CA GLY A 69 19.73 27.72 -10.26
C GLY A 69 18.66 26.74 -9.77
N MET A 70 18.99 25.44 -9.57
CA MET A 70 18.06 24.46 -9.02
C MET A 70 17.69 24.79 -7.57
N GLU A 71 16.41 24.61 -7.23
CA GLU A 71 15.92 24.66 -5.85
C GLU A 71 16.65 23.62 -5.00
N ARG A 72 17.25 24.07 -3.88
CA ARG A 72 17.92 23.19 -2.91
C ARG A 72 17.18 23.22 -1.59
N ILE A 73 16.79 22.05 -1.13
CA ILE A 73 16.15 21.84 0.17
C ILE A 73 17.16 21.14 1.07
N ASP A 74 17.65 21.87 2.07
CA ASP A 74 18.58 21.32 3.05
C ASP A 74 17.83 20.44 4.05
N LEU A 75 18.22 19.18 4.15
CA LEU A 75 17.67 18.18 5.06
C LEU A 75 18.75 17.62 6.01
N GLY A 76 19.75 18.45 6.34
CA GLY A 76 20.85 18.07 7.23
C GLY A 76 20.34 17.46 8.55
N GLY A 77 20.91 16.28 8.92
CA GLY A 77 20.52 15.53 10.11
C GLY A 77 19.21 14.74 9.99
N ARG A 78 18.54 14.76 8.84
CA ARG A 78 17.31 13.98 8.58
C ARG A 78 17.63 12.66 7.88
N THR A 79 16.66 11.75 7.90
CA THR A 79 16.70 10.49 7.14
C THR A 79 15.58 10.49 6.11
N VAL A 80 15.91 10.20 4.86
CA VAL A 80 14.94 9.96 3.78
C VAL A 80 14.82 8.46 3.53
N ILE A 81 13.58 7.99 3.44
CA ILE A 81 13.21 6.63 3.05
C ILE A 81 12.20 6.67 1.91
N PRO A 82 12.07 5.61 1.08
CA PRO A 82 10.96 5.52 0.14
C PRO A 82 9.61 5.62 0.85
N GLY A 83 8.61 6.13 0.14
CA GLY A 83 7.23 6.06 0.62
C GLY A 83 6.80 4.63 0.89
N LEU A 84 6.04 4.43 1.98
CA LEU A 84 5.57 3.11 2.37
C LEU A 84 4.50 2.62 1.39
N VAL A 85 4.53 1.33 1.08
CA VAL A 85 3.61 0.64 0.18
C VAL A 85 2.78 -0.34 1.00
N ASN A 86 1.51 -0.05 1.20
CA ASN A 86 0.56 -0.98 1.83
C ASN A 86 0.03 -1.95 0.75
N ALA A 87 0.48 -3.20 0.80
CA ALA A 87 0.10 -4.24 -0.16
C ALA A 87 -1.29 -4.84 0.10
N HIS A 88 -1.96 -4.45 1.20
CA HIS A 88 -3.29 -4.92 1.58
C HIS A 88 -3.99 -3.89 2.48
N GLY A 89 -4.71 -2.98 1.89
CA GLY A 89 -5.62 -2.05 2.56
C GLY A 89 -6.99 -2.07 1.90
N HIS A 90 -7.88 -1.20 2.34
CA HIS A 90 -9.20 -0.93 1.76
C HIS A 90 -9.48 0.57 1.81
N VAL A 91 -10.24 1.07 0.85
CA VAL A 91 -10.63 2.48 0.78
C VAL A 91 -12.10 2.64 0.40
N GLY A 92 -12.71 3.74 0.82
CA GLY A 92 -14.00 4.22 0.32
C GLY A 92 -15.25 3.74 1.07
N GLU A 93 -15.24 2.56 1.69
CA GLU A 93 -16.45 1.96 2.27
C GLU A 93 -16.77 2.39 3.72
N THR A 94 -15.89 3.15 4.38
CA THR A 94 -16.03 3.44 5.82
C THR A 94 -15.99 4.94 6.10
N LYS A 95 -16.90 5.42 6.95
CA LYS A 95 -16.86 6.74 7.61
C LYS A 95 -17.12 6.54 9.11
N GLY A 96 -16.16 6.93 9.96
CA GLY A 96 -16.21 6.62 11.40
C GLY A 96 -16.23 5.11 11.65
N LEU A 97 -17.22 4.63 12.39
CA LEU A 97 -17.45 3.19 12.64
C LEU A 97 -18.55 2.56 11.75
N ARG A 98 -19.05 3.31 10.77
CA ARG A 98 -20.04 2.79 9.79
C ARG A 98 -19.33 2.35 8.53
N SER A 99 -19.79 1.23 7.97
CA SER A 99 -19.34 0.72 6.68
C SER A 99 -20.51 0.33 5.81
N GLY A 100 -20.43 0.62 4.52
CA GLY A 100 -21.44 0.27 3.55
C GLY A 100 -21.16 0.82 2.17
N PRO A 101 -21.76 0.21 1.13
CA PRO A 101 -21.56 0.61 -0.26
C PRO A 101 -22.05 2.05 -0.55
N GLU A 102 -23.00 2.55 0.24
CA GLU A 102 -23.54 3.92 0.13
C GLU A 102 -22.53 4.99 0.56
N LEU A 103 -21.46 4.60 1.29
CA LEU A 103 -20.39 5.50 1.71
C LEU A 103 -19.27 5.60 0.67
N TYR A 104 -19.32 4.76 -0.38
CA TYR A 104 -18.26 4.66 -1.38
C TYR A 104 -18.44 5.72 -2.48
N ASP A 105 -17.87 6.89 -2.26
CA ASP A 105 -17.81 8.00 -3.23
C ASP A 105 -16.36 8.48 -3.44
N GLU A 106 -16.12 9.31 -4.46
CA GLU A 106 -14.77 9.80 -4.78
C GLU A 106 -14.20 10.66 -3.65
N GLU A 107 -15.03 11.43 -2.96
CA GLU A 107 -14.61 12.29 -1.84
C GLU A 107 -14.07 11.43 -0.70
N ASN A 108 -14.80 10.38 -0.31
CA ASN A 108 -14.38 9.47 0.76
C ASN A 108 -13.13 8.66 0.38
N VAL A 109 -13.05 8.17 -0.87
CA VAL A 109 -11.84 7.50 -1.36
C VAL A 109 -10.63 8.44 -1.25
N ARG A 110 -10.72 9.67 -1.76
CA ARG A 110 -9.62 10.64 -1.71
C ARG A 110 -9.29 11.08 -0.29
N ARG A 111 -10.31 11.27 0.58
CA ARG A 111 -10.11 11.57 2.00
C ARG A 111 -9.24 10.49 2.67
N GLN A 112 -9.56 9.22 2.44
CA GLN A 112 -8.82 8.10 3.02
C GLN A 112 -7.42 7.94 2.42
N LEU A 113 -7.24 8.15 1.13
CA LEU A 113 -5.92 8.17 0.50
C LEU A 113 -5.05 9.34 1.02
N GLY A 114 -5.67 10.49 1.29
CA GLY A 114 -5.01 11.61 1.96
C GLY A 114 -4.58 11.28 3.39
N LEU A 115 -5.41 10.53 4.12
CA LEU A 115 -5.09 10.05 5.46
C LEU A 115 -3.87 9.12 5.43
N TYR A 116 -3.84 8.12 4.55
CA TYR A 116 -2.66 7.29 4.32
C TYR A 116 -1.41 8.14 4.02
N ALA A 117 -1.53 9.09 3.09
CA ALA A 117 -0.40 9.93 2.68
C ALA A 117 0.19 10.73 3.85
N ARG A 118 -0.64 11.30 4.72
CA ARG A 118 -0.15 12.08 5.90
C ARG A 118 0.61 11.23 6.92
N TYR A 119 0.39 9.90 6.91
CA TYR A 119 1.18 8.94 7.66
C TYR A 119 2.32 8.30 6.85
N GLY A 120 2.62 8.81 5.65
CA GLY A 120 3.75 8.34 4.86
C GLY A 120 3.49 7.07 4.03
N ILE A 121 2.25 6.58 4.00
CA ILE A 121 1.87 5.52 3.10
C ILE A 121 1.53 6.15 1.76
N THR A 122 2.44 6.03 0.79
CA THR A 122 2.33 6.70 -0.50
C THR A 122 1.67 5.84 -1.59
N THR A 123 1.49 4.55 -1.30
CA THR A 123 0.85 3.60 -2.22
C THR A 123 0.01 2.59 -1.45
N VAL A 124 -1.22 2.35 -1.90
CA VAL A 124 -2.17 1.40 -1.30
C VAL A 124 -2.73 0.48 -2.37
N PHE A 125 -2.67 -0.82 -2.11
CA PHE A 125 -3.42 -1.84 -2.84
C PHE A 125 -4.71 -2.13 -2.07
N SER A 126 -5.84 -1.67 -2.62
CA SER A 126 -7.18 -1.98 -2.10
C SER A 126 -7.57 -3.37 -2.57
N LEU A 127 -7.65 -4.30 -1.62
CA LEU A 127 -7.88 -5.72 -1.92
C LEU A 127 -9.37 -6.09 -1.84
N GLY A 128 -10.20 -5.30 -2.49
CA GLY A 128 -11.60 -5.61 -2.71
C GLY A 128 -12.58 -4.66 -2.03
N GLY A 129 -13.83 -4.73 -2.47
CA GLY A 129 -14.87 -3.77 -2.13
C GLY A 129 -14.85 -2.52 -3.02
N ASP A 130 -13.92 -2.44 -3.98
CA ASP A 130 -13.77 -1.24 -4.81
C ASP A 130 -14.91 -1.09 -5.80
N GLN A 131 -15.48 0.12 -5.86
CA GLN A 131 -16.56 0.48 -6.76
C GLN A 131 -16.08 1.51 -7.80
N ALA A 132 -16.95 1.86 -8.74
CA ALA A 132 -16.65 2.78 -9.84
C ALA A 132 -15.95 4.09 -9.42
N PRO A 133 -16.26 4.75 -8.28
CA PRO A 133 -15.50 5.91 -7.83
C PRO A 133 -14.01 5.63 -7.59
N GLY A 134 -13.66 4.48 -6.99
CA GLY A 134 -12.26 4.09 -6.76
C GLY A 134 -11.49 3.90 -8.08
N PHE A 135 -12.10 3.27 -9.07
CA PHE A 135 -11.52 3.13 -10.41
C PHE A 135 -11.26 4.50 -11.05
N ARG A 136 -12.21 5.45 -10.95
CA ARG A 136 -12.01 6.80 -11.49
C ARG A 136 -10.89 7.57 -10.81
N VAL A 137 -10.76 7.45 -9.48
CA VAL A 137 -9.66 8.06 -8.73
C VAL A 137 -8.32 7.47 -9.17
N ARG A 138 -8.21 6.13 -9.23
CA ARG A 138 -7.02 5.42 -9.69
C ARG A 138 -6.64 5.83 -11.13
N ASP A 139 -7.59 5.90 -12.04
CA ASP A 139 -7.33 6.24 -13.46
C ASP A 139 -6.85 7.69 -13.61
N ARG A 140 -7.43 8.62 -12.82
CA ARG A 140 -6.95 10.02 -12.77
C ARG A 140 -5.50 10.08 -12.28
N GLN A 141 -5.14 9.35 -11.25
CA GLN A 141 -3.77 9.31 -10.71
C GLN A 141 -2.74 8.71 -11.68
N ARG A 142 -3.17 7.96 -12.69
CA ARG A 142 -2.30 7.49 -13.78
C ARG A 142 -2.02 8.55 -14.83
N ALA A 143 -2.95 9.49 -15.00
CA ALA A 143 -2.82 10.59 -15.95
C ALA A 143 -2.11 11.80 -15.33
N GLU A 144 -2.28 12.04 -14.03
CA GLU A 144 -1.80 13.21 -13.30
C GLU A 144 -1.09 12.80 -12.01
N ALA A 145 -0.08 13.56 -11.59
CA ALA A 145 0.60 13.31 -10.32
C ALA A 145 -0.36 13.50 -9.13
N PRO A 146 -0.55 12.48 -8.27
CA PRO A 146 -1.51 12.57 -7.18
C PRO A 146 -1.01 13.47 -6.04
N ALA A 147 -1.96 14.10 -5.32
CA ALA A 147 -1.73 14.80 -4.05
C ALA A 147 -2.08 13.92 -2.82
N GLU A 148 -2.44 12.69 -3.05
CA GLU A 148 -2.76 11.65 -2.06
C GLU A 148 -2.04 10.34 -2.39
N ALA A 149 -2.15 9.32 -1.54
CA ALA A 149 -1.56 8.00 -1.78
C ALA A 149 -2.04 7.41 -3.13
N ARG A 150 -1.14 6.75 -3.85
CA ARG A 150 -1.47 6.04 -5.09
C ARG A 150 -2.37 4.86 -4.80
N LEU A 151 -3.41 4.69 -5.60
CA LEU A 151 -4.39 3.63 -5.46
C LEU A 151 -4.22 2.56 -6.54
N TYR A 152 -4.28 1.29 -6.12
CA TYR A 152 -4.51 0.12 -6.96
C TYR A 152 -5.77 -0.59 -6.46
N VAL A 153 -6.58 -1.14 -7.35
CA VAL A 153 -7.92 -1.67 -7.01
C VAL A 153 -8.11 -3.09 -7.49
N ALA A 154 -8.75 -3.91 -6.65
CA ALA A 154 -9.15 -5.28 -7.01
C ALA A 154 -10.58 -5.34 -7.57
N GLY A 155 -11.42 -4.35 -7.28
CA GLY A 155 -12.84 -4.42 -7.55
C GLY A 155 -13.60 -5.30 -6.57
N THR A 156 -14.64 -5.96 -7.01
CA THR A 156 -15.44 -6.85 -6.18
C THR A 156 -14.66 -8.12 -5.82
N ILE A 157 -14.71 -8.53 -4.54
CA ILE A 157 -14.17 -9.82 -4.11
C ILE A 157 -14.96 -10.93 -4.77
N ILE A 158 -14.27 -11.86 -5.45
CA ILE A 158 -14.93 -12.98 -6.12
C ILE A 158 -15.50 -13.95 -5.08
N ALA A 159 -16.81 -14.15 -5.13
CA ALA A 159 -17.54 -15.17 -4.40
C ALA A 159 -18.31 -16.02 -5.43
N ALA A 160 -18.17 -17.33 -5.37
CA ALA A 160 -18.82 -18.28 -6.26
C ALA A 160 -18.94 -19.64 -5.57
N VAL A 161 -19.92 -20.45 -5.99
CA VAL A 161 -20.13 -21.80 -5.46
C VAL A 161 -19.85 -22.89 -6.50
N THR A 162 -19.78 -22.54 -7.79
CA THR A 162 -19.39 -23.47 -8.87
C THR A 162 -18.24 -22.91 -9.71
N PRO A 163 -17.47 -23.77 -10.39
CA PRO A 163 -16.42 -23.34 -11.30
C PRO A 163 -16.94 -22.46 -12.47
N GLU A 164 -18.12 -22.71 -12.97
CA GLU A 164 -18.76 -21.95 -14.05
C GLU A 164 -19.07 -20.52 -13.58
N GLU A 165 -19.70 -20.40 -12.42
CA GLU A 165 -19.97 -19.09 -11.79
C GLU A 165 -18.66 -18.36 -11.51
N ALA A 166 -17.64 -19.05 -11.00
CA ALA A 166 -16.33 -18.47 -10.73
C ALA A 166 -15.71 -17.81 -11.97
N ARG A 167 -15.72 -18.49 -13.13
CA ARG A 167 -15.21 -17.93 -14.39
C ARG A 167 -16.01 -16.71 -14.83
N ALA A 168 -17.36 -16.81 -14.79
CA ALA A 168 -18.22 -15.69 -15.16
C ALA A 168 -17.96 -14.45 -14.28
N ARG A 169 -17.84 -14.64 -12.95
CA ARG A 169 -17.53 -13.54 -12.03
C ARG A 169 -16.15 -12.91 -12.30
N VAL A 170 -15.14 -13.71 -12.61
CA VAL A 170 -13.83 -13.19 -13.00
C VAL A 170 -13.94 -12.37 -14.28
N ASP A 171 -14.66 -12.83 -15.31
CA ASP A 171 -14.86 -12.09 -16.56
C ASP A 171 -15.57 -10.74 -16.32
N GLU A 172 -16.62 -10.72 -15.47
CA GLU A 172 -17.32 -9.50 -15.06
C GLU A 172 -16.37 -8.51 -14.38
N VAL A 173 -15.56 -8.97 -13.41
CA VAL A 173 -14.61 -8.09 -12.71
C VAL A 173 -13.49 -7.65 -13.64
N ALA A 174 -12.94 -8.53 -14.48
CA ALA A 174 -11.89 -8.20 -15.44
C ALA A 174 -12.33 -7.13 -16.45
N ALA A 175 -13.63 -7.10 -16.84
CA ALA A 175 -14.18 -6.07 -17.71
C ALA A 175 -14.09 -4.65 -17.11
N THR A 176 -14.02 -4.51 -15.78
CA THR A 176 -13.81 -3.22 -15.08
C THR A 176 -12.34 -2.78 -15.08
N LYS A 177 -11.42 -3.59 -15.61
CA LYS A 177 -9.97 -3.37 -15.65
C LYS A 177 -9.35 -3.16 -14.26
N PRO A 178 -9.51 -4.12 -13.32
CA PRO A 178 -8.87 -4.07 -12.01
C PRO A 178 -7.36 -4.26 -12.17
N ASP A 179 -6.62 -4.00 -11.09
CA ASP A 179 -5.17 -4.24 -11.04
C ASP A 179 -4.84 -5.69 -10.64
N LEU A 180 -5.78 -6.35 -9.99
CA LEU A 180 -5.68 -7.73 -9.49
C LEU A 180 -7.06 -8.32 -9.21
N ILE A 181 -7.11 -9.59 -8.90
CA ILE A 181 -8.32 -10.29 -8.42
C ILE A 181 -8.15 -10.66 -6.95
N LYS A 182 -9.20 -10.52 -6.16
CA LYS A 182 -9.26 -10.96 -4.77
C LYS A 182 -10.29 -12.07 -4.58
N ILE A 183 -9.88 -13.12 -3.86
CA ILE A 183 -10.78 -14.19 -3.38
C ILE A 183 -10.70 -14.31 -1.86
N ARG A 184 -11.75 -14.88 -1.27
CA ARG A 184 -11.77 -15.33 0.11
C ARG A 184 -12.01 -16.83 0.14
N VAL A 185 -11.12 -17.57 0.81
CA VAL A 185 -11.17 -19.05 0.81
C VAL A 185 -11.63 -19.59 2.16
N ASP A 186 -11.24 -18.97 3.27
CA ASP A 186 -11.53 -19.44 4.61
C ASP A 186 -13.02 -19.35 5.00
N ASP A 187 -13.37 -20.01 6.09
CA ASP A 187 -14.72 -20.12 6.64
C ASP A 187 -15.04 -19.12 7.76
N ASN A 188 -14.18 -18.10 7.94
CA ASN A 188 -14.33 -17.11 9.02
C ASN A 188 -14.55 -17.78 10.39
N LEU A 189 -13.65 -18.68 10.77
CA LEU A 189 -13.74 -19.49 11.99
C LEU A 189 -15.02 -20.33 12.06
N GLY A 190 -15.44 -20.93 10.95
CA GLY A 190 -16.60 -21.83 10.86
C GLY A 190 -17.94 -21.10 10.76
N THR A 191 -17.96 -19.78 10.54
CA THR A 191 -19.24 -19.02 10.43
C THR A 191 -19.78 -18.94 9.00
N THR A 192 -18.95 -19.23 8.00
CA THR A 192 -19.31 -19.22 6.57
C THR A 192 -18.75 -20.47 5.86
N PRO A 193 -19.33 -20.92 4.75
CA PRO A 193 -18.73 -21.99 3.95
C PRO A 193 -17.37 -21.57 3.37
N LYS A 194 -16.42 -22.50 3.30
CA LYS A 194 -15.16 -22.34 2.55
C LYS A 194 -15.41 -22.35 1.05
N MET A 195 -14.59 -21.62 0.31
CA MET A 195 -14.55 -21.76 -1.15
C MET A 195 -13.93 -23.12 -1.51
N ALA A 196 -14.64 -23.93 -2.29
CA ALA A 196 -14.20 -25.28 -2.65
C ALA A 196 -12.94 -25.23 -3.57
N PRO A 197 -12.07 -26.26 -3.53
CA PRO A 197 -10.84 -26.28 -4.30
C PRO A 197 -11.01 -26.14 -5.82
N GLU A 198 -12.04 -26.73 -6.39
CA GLU A 198 -12.38 -26.60 -7.80
C GLU A 198 -12.82 -25.19 -8.18
N VAL A 199 -13.46 -24.46 -7.23
CA VAL A 199 -13.95 -23.10 -7.44
C VAL A 199 -12.77 -22.12 -7.44
N TYR A 200 -11.90 -22.13 -6.40
CA TYR A 200 -10.76 -21.21 -6.39
C TYR A 200 -9.76 -21.51 -7.51
N ARG A 201 -9.62 -22.77 -7.95
CA ARG A 201 -8.80 -23.11 -9.12
C ARG A 201 -9.38 -22.47 -10.38
N ALA A 202 -10.71 -22.54 -10.57
CA ALA A 202 -11.36 -21.91 -11.73
C ALA A 202 -11.19 -20.38 -11.72
N VAL A 203 -11.27 -19.72 -10.54
CA VAL A 203 -10.97 -18.28 -10.42
C VAL A 203 -9.53 -17.99 -10.85
N ILE A 204 -8.55 -18.71 -10.30
CA ILE A 204 -7.14 -18.46 -10.54
C ILE A 204 -6.80 -18.65 -12.03
N GLU A 205 -7.24 -19.77 -12.62
CA GLU A 205 -7.05 -20.05 -14.05
C GLU A 205 -7.66 -18.96 -14.94
N GLN A 206 -8.89 -18.52 -14.63
CA GLN A 206 -9.58 -17.50 -15.41
C GLN A 206 -8.93 -16.12 -15.26
N ALA A 207 -8.54 -15.73 -14.03
CA ALA A 207 -7.81 -14.49 -13.78
C ALA A 207 -6.49 -14.43 -14.56
N HIS A 208 -5.75 -15.53 -14.58
CA HIS A 208 -4.49 -15.63 -15.34
C HIS A 208 -4.70 -15.52 -16.86
N ARG A 209 -5.84 -15.99 -17.41
CA ARG A 209 -6.17 -15.75 -18.84
C ARG A 209 -6.36 -14.28 -19.15
N HIS A 210 -6.80 -13.46 -18.18
CA HIS A 210 -6.88 -12.02 -18.27
C HIS A 210 -5.56 -11.29 -17.91
N GLY A 211 -4.50 -12.03 -17.58
CA GLY A 211 -3.22 -11.45 -17.12
C GLY A 211 -3.27 -10.84 -15.73
N LEU A 212 -4.28 -11.19 -14.92
CA LEU A 212 -4.51 -10.66 -13.57
C LEU A 212 -3.96 -11.60 -12.51
N ARG A 213 -3.24 -11.07 -11.52
CA ARG A 213 -2.77 -11.80 -10.35
C ARG A 213 -3.92 -12.01 -9.36
N VAL A 214 -3.84 -13.10 -8.59
CA VAL A 214 -4.87 -13.46 -7.59
C VAL A 214 -4.30 -13.38 -6.19
N ALA A 215 -4.94 -12.55 -5.34
CA ALA A 215 -4.73 -12.52 -3.90
C ALA A 215 -5.77 -13.39 -3.21
N ALA A 216 -5.32 -14.33 -2.38
CA ALA A 216 -6.17 -15.23 -1.63
C ALA A 216 -6.18 -14.89 -0.14
N HIS A 217 -7.35 -14.52 0.40
CA HIS A 217 -7.59 -14.44 1.84
C HIS A 217 -7.66 -15.84 2.41
N ILE A 218 -6.82 -16.16 3.39
CA ILE A 218 -6.75 -17.46 4.06
C ILE A 218 -6.65 -17.30 5.58
N PHE A 219 -6.89 -18.38 6.30
CA PHE A 219 -6.62 -18.53 7.72
C PHE A 219 -5.79 -19.78 7.99
N TYR A 220 -6.12 -20.87 7.33
CA TYR A 220 -5.61 -22.21 7.57
C TYR A 220 -4.45 -22.56 6.66
N ILE A 221 -3.49 -23.33 7.18
CA ILE A 221 -2.33 -23.77 6.39
C ILE A 221 -2.72 -24.64 5.20
N GLU A 222 -3.76 -25.49 5.33
CA GLU A 222 -4.19 -26.34 4.22
C GLU A 222 -4.85 -25.54 3.11
N ASP A 223 -5.60 -24.46 3.44
CA ASP A 223 -6.15 -23.55 2.45
C ASP A 223 -5.03 -22.82 1.70
N ALA A 224 -3.99 -22.36 2.44
CA ALA A 224 -2.82 -21.73 1.84
C ALA A 224 -2.10 -22.67 0.86
N LYS A 225 -1.83 -23.93 1.25
CA LYS A 225 -1.25 -24.94 0.37
C LYS A 225 -2.13 -25.21 -0.86
N GLY A 226 -3.45 -25.30 -0.66
CA GLY A 226 -4.41 -25.53 -1.73
C GLY A 226 -4.39 -24.44 -2.80
N VAL A 227 -4.48 -23.17 -2.40
CA VAL A 227 -4.45 -22.04 -3.35
C VAL A 227 -3.08 -21.88 -4.02
N LEU A 228 -1.97 -22.15 -3.30
CA LEU A 228 -0.62 -22.13 -3.88
C LEU A 228 -0.45 -23.20 -4.97
N ARG A 229 -0.93 -24.43 -4.74
CA ARG A 229 -0.93 -25.49 -5.75
C ARG A 229 -1.82 -25.15 -6.95
N ALA A 230 -2.90 -24.41 -6.73
CA ALA A 230 -3.77 -23.91 -7.78
C ALA A 230 -3.17 -22.72 -8.54
N GLY A 231 -2.13 -22.07 -7.99
CA GLY A 231 -1.43 -21.01 -8.69
C GLY A 231 -1.65 -19.60 -8.15
N ALA A 232 -2.20 -19.40 -6.95
CA ALA A 232 -2.36 -18.08 -6.35
C ALA A 232 -1.03 -17.31 -6.31
N ASP A 233 -1.10 -15.99 -6.49
CA ASP A 233 0.07 -15.12 -6.65
C ASP A 233 0.42 -14.35 -5.38
N PHE A 234 -0.50 -14.30 -4.42
CA PHE A 234 -0.33 -13.53 -3.18
C PHE A 234 -1.18 -14.14 -2.06
N ILE A 235 -0.57 -14.39 -0.91
CA ILE A 235 -1.26 -14.86 0.29
C ILE A 235 -1.59 -13.64 1.15
N ALA A 236 -2.88 -13.35 1.26
CA ALA A 236 -3.41 -12.31 2.10
C ALA A 236 -3.73 -12.87 3.50
N HIS A 237 -3.19 -12.23 4.51
CA HIS A 237 -3.14 -12.60 5.91
C HIS A 237 -2.12 -13.70 6.26
N SER A 238 -1.79 -13.74 7.53
CA SER A 238 -0.94 -14.80 8.10
C SER A 238 -1.63 -16.16 8.06
N ILE A 239 -0.86 -17.21 7.86
CA ILE A 239 -1.24 -18.56 8.30
C ILE A 239 -1.22 -18.53 9.83
N ARG A 240 -2.32 -18.85 10.50
CA ARG A 240 -2.45 -18.62 11.94
C ARG A 240 -3.30 -19.63 12.72
N ASP A 241 -3.67 -20.75 12.08
CA ASP A 241 -4.28 -21.90 12.75
C ASP A 241 -3.25 -22.79 13.43
N ARG A 242 -2.06 -22.91 12.85
CA ARG A 242 -0.93 -23.69 13.35
C ARG A 242 0.39 -23.21 12.74
N GLU A 243 1.50 -23.78 13.20
CA GLU A 243 2.82 -23.45 12.69
C GLU A 243 3.01 -23.88 11.24
N VAL A 244 3.76 -23.07 10.46
CA VAL A 244 4.09 -23.36 9.06
C VAL A 244 5.09 -24.51 8.96
N ASP A 245 4.97 -25.29 7.90
CA ASP A 245 5.83 -26.44 7.64
C ASP A 245 6.69 -26.29 6.38
N ASP A 246 7.59 -27.25 6.16
CA ASP A 246 8.52 -27.25 5.03
C ASP A 246 7.79 -27.27 3.68
N GLU A 247 6.67 -27.95 3.60
CA GLU A 247 5.87 -28.01 2.36
C GLU A 247 5.34 -26.65 1.98
N LEU A 248 4.73 -25.91 2.93
CA LEU A 248 4.24 -24.55 2.68
C LEU A 248 5.36 -23.62 2.23
N VAL A 249 6.51 -23.65 2.94
CA VAL A 249 7.69 -22.86 2.59
C VAL A 249 8.17 -23.21 1.18
N GLY A 250 8.21 -24.49 0.84
CA GLY A 250 8.58 -24.96 -0.50
C GLY A 250 7.65 -24.40 -1.59
N LEU A 251 6.34 -24.46 -1.39
CA LEU A 251 5.33 -23.94 -2.31
C LEU A 251 5.46 -22.42 -2.51
N LEU A 252 5.66 -21.66 -1.43
CA LEU A 252 5.84 -20.19 -1.50
C LEU A 252 7.11 -19.82 -2.28
N LYS A 253 8.21 -20.51 -2.03
CA LYS A 253 9.49 -20.22 -2.70
C LYS A 253 9.53 -20.66 -4.15
N GLN A 254 8.88 -21.74 -4.51
CA GLN A 254 8.88 -22.28 -5.89
C GLN A 254 8.38 -21.26 -6.92
N ARG A 255 7.44 -20.39 -6.53
CA ARG A 255 6.84 -19.37 -7.40
C ARG A 255 7.09 -17.94 -6.93
N ASP A 256 7.95 -17.75 -5.93
CA ASP A 256 8.23 -16.45 -5.29
C ASP A 256 6.94 -15.72 -4.85
N VAL A 257 6.00 -16.48 -4.24
CA VAL A 257 4.73 -15.95 -3.78
C VAL A 257 4.93 -15.19 -2.48
N CYS A 258 4.38 -13.99 -2.40
CA CYS A 258 4.46 -13.15 -1.23
C CYS A 258 3.41 -13.51 -0.18
N VAL A 259 3.80 -13.37 1.10
CA VAL A 259 2.88 -13.43 2.24
C VAL A 259 2.75 -12.04 2.86
N CYS A 260 1.51 -11.58 3.01
CA CYS A 260 1.18 -10.31 3.65
C CYS A 260 0.58 -10.59 5.03
N PRO A 261 1.29 -10.35 6.15
CA PRO A 261 0.88 -10.85 7.47
C PRO A 261 -0.37 -10.18 8.02
N THR A 262 -0.54 -8.88 7.86
CA THR A 262 -1.66 -8.09 8.40
C THR A 262 -1.94 -8.36 9.89
N LEU A 263 -0.91 -8.33 10.73
CA LEU A 263 -1.02 -8.62 12.17
C LEU A 263 -2.00 -7.67 12.87
N THR A 264 -2.06 -6.42 12.41
CA THR A 264 -3.00 -5.41 12.90
C THR A 264 -4.46 -5.78 12.65
N ARG A 265 -4.75 -6.57 11.63
CA ARG A 265 -6.10 -7.13 11.42
C ARG A 265 -6.53 -7.95 12.62
N GLU A 266 -5.64 -8.82 13.14
CA GLU A 266 -5.93 -9.62 14.33
C GLU A 266 -6.09 -8.72 15.57
N VAL A 267 -5.15 -7.79 15.78
CA VAL A 267 -5.20 -6.83 16.88
C VAL A 267 -6.53 -6.07 16.92
N SER A 268 -7.05 -5.65 15.76
CA SER A 268 -8.30 -4.91 15.66
C SER A 268 -9.54 -5.66 16.19
N THR A 269 -9.46 -6.99 16.29
CA THR A 269 -10.60 -7.82 16.75
C THR A 269 -10.74 -7.89 18.26
N PHE A 270 -9.72 -7.46 19.02
CA PHE A 270 -9.74 -7.54 20.49
C PHE A 270 -9.17 -6.31 21.20
N VAL A 271 -8.40 -5.46 20.52
CA VAL A 271 -7.70 -4.33 21.18
C VAL A 271 -8.66 -3.37 21.89
N TYR A 272 -9.91 -3.30 21.45
CA TYR A 272 -10.97 -2.47 22.04
C TYR A 272 -11.75 -3.18 23.15
N GLU A 273 -11.29 -4.32 23.67
CA GLU A 273 -11.85 -4.94 24.89
C GLU A 273 -11.70 -4.04 26.13
N SER A 274 -10.77 -3.08 26.05
CA SER A 274 -10.55 -1.98 26.97
C SER A 274 -10.06 -0.76 26.17
N GLU A 275 -9.79 0.37 26.83
CA GLU A 275 -9.18 1.51 26.15
C GLU A 275 -7.75 1.17 25.71
N PRO A 276 -7.42 1.21 24.41
CA PRO A 276 -6.07 0.94 23.93
C PRO A 276 -5.08 2.03 24.37
N ALA A 277 -3.84 1.64 24.69
CA ALA A 277 -2.80 2.59 25.06
C ALA A 277 -2.53 3.67 24.00
N PHE A 278 -2.70 3.33 22.72
CA PHE A 278 -2.47 4.28 21.61
C PHE A 278 -3.53 5.40 21.56
N PHE A 279 -4.65 5.33 22.31
CA PHE A 279 -5.58 6.44 22.43
C PHE A 279 -4.97 7.66 23.16
N ALA A 280 -3.82 7.49 23.80
CA ALA A 280 -3.02 8.58 24.37
C ALA A 280 -1.81 8.96 23.51
N ASP A 281 -1.57 8.29 22.38
CA ASP A 281 -0.42 8.55 21.51
C ASP A 281 -0.65 9.81 20.67
N PRO A 282 0.19 10.86 20.80
CA PRO A 282 0.07 12.07 19.98
C PRO A 282 0.17 11.79 18.47
N PHE A 283 0.90 10.76 18.05
CA PHE A 283 1.02 10.37 16.64
C PHE A 283 -0.31 9.84 16.11
N PHE A 284 -1.03 9.04 16.90
CA PHE A 284 -2.38 8.58 16.58
C PHE A 284 -3.40 9.72 16.58
N LEU A 285 -3.36 10.56 17.62
CA LEU A 285 -4.35 11.62 17.86
C LEU A 285 -4.33 12.74 16.80
N ARG A 286 -3.30 12.80 15.95
CA ARG A 286 -3.24 13.78 14.86
C ARG A 286 -4.43 13.72 13.90
N GLU A 287 -4.94 12.50 13.67
CA GLU A 287 -5.99 12.24 12.66
C GLU A 287 -7.19 11.49 13.27
N ALA A 288 -7.18 11.24 14.57
CA ALA A 288 -8.26 10.51 15.24
C ALA A 288 -9.51 11.37 15.36
N GLU A 289 -10.66 10.80 15.01
CA GLU A 289 -11.97 11.44 15.12
C GLU A 289 -12.51 11.25 16.55
N ALA A 290 -12.77 12.34 17.26
CA ALA A 290 -13.13 12.32 18.69
C ALA A 290 -14.42 11.53 18.99
N ASP A 291 -15.40 11.58 18.09
CA ASP A 291 -16.66 10.83 18.18
C ASP A 291 -16.45 9.33 18.01
N VAL A 292 -15.54 8.92 17.09
CA VAL A 292 -15.13 7.52 16.92
C VAL A 292 -14.48 6.98 18.20
N LEU A 293 -13.58 7.76 18.80
CA LEU A 293 -12.93 7.37 20.07
C LEU A 293 -13.94 7.28 21.21
N ALA A 294 -14.89 8.20 21.29
CA ALA A 294 -15.94 8.17 22.31
C ALA A 294 -16.80 6.90 22.18
N GLU A 295 -17.20 6.55 20.95
CA GLU A 295 -17.97 5.32 20.68
C GLU A 295 -17.19 4.05 21.03
N LEU A 296 -15.87 3.99 20.74
CA LEU A 296 -15.03 2.84 21.08
C LEU A 296 -14.78 2.70 22.59
N ARG A 297 -14.93 3.77 23.37
CA ARG A 297 -14.86 3.76 24.83
C ARG A 297 -16.15 3.28 25.51
N GLU A 298 -17.25 3.19 24.78
CA GLU A 298 -18.53 2.76 25.36
C GLU A 298 -18.44 1.34 25.93
N PRO A 299 -18.87 1.11 27.19
CA PRO A 299 -18.78 -0.23 27.82
C PRO A 299 -19.47 -1.33 27.02
N LYS A 300 -20.61 -1.01 26.39
CA LYS A 300 -21.35 -1.96 25.53
C LYS A 300 -20.56 -2.35 24.30
N ARG A 301 -19.85 -1.41 23.69
CA ARG A 301 -18.97 -1.66 22.53
C ARG A 301 -17.79 -2.52 22.95
N GLN A 302 -17.12 -2.19 24.05
CA GLN A 302 -16.00 -2.97 24.58
C GLN A 302 -16.40 -4.40 24.91
N GLU A 303 -17.61 -4.61 25.44
CA GLU A 303 -18.13 -5.96 25.73
C GLU A 303 -18.23 -6.82 24.48
N THR A 304 -18.57 -6.27 23.31
CA THR A 304 -18.60 -7.04 22.06
C THR A 304 -17.23 -7.59 21.66
N TYR A 305 -16.14 -6.86 21.99
CA TYR A 305 -14.77 -7.31 21.77
C TYR A 305 -14.32 -8.37 22.81
N ARG A 306 -14.81 -8.30 24.05
CA ARG A 306 -14.50 -9.29 25.09
C ARG A 306 -15.16 -10.64 24.85
N THR A 307 -16.39 -10.64 24.35
CA THR A 307 -17.25 -11.84 24.23
C THR A 307 -17.29 -12.44 22.82
N GLY A 308 -16.80 -11.71 21.81
CA GLY A 308 -16.81 -12.15 20.41
C GLY A 308 -15.67 -13.12 20.06
N SER A 309 -15.44 -13.29 18.77
CA SER A 309 -14.34 -14.10 18.22
C SER A 309 -12.94 -13.53 18.52
N GLY A 310 -12.85 -12.33 19.10
CA GLY A 310 -11.60 -11.64 19.42
C GLY A 310 -10.60 -12.48 20.20
N GLN A 311 -11.07 -13.32 21.14
CA GLN A 311 -10.18 -14.18 21.92
C GLN A 311 -9.55 -15.30 21.11
N GLN A 312 -10.21 -15.78 20.06
CA GLN A 312 -9.64 -16.74 19.11
C GLN A 312 -8.57 -16.06 18.24
N TYR A 313 -8.83 -14.86 17.76
CA TYR A 313 -7.86 -14.06 16.99
C TYR A 313 -6.67 -13.60 17.84
N LYS A 314 -6.85 -13.35 19.13
CA LYS A 314 -5.75 -13.06 20.08
C LYS A 314 -4.76 -14.23 20.18
N LYS A 315 -5.26 -15.47 20.23
CA LYS A 315 -4.42 -16.67 20.18
C LYS A 315 -3.79 -16.86 18.79
N ALA A 316 -4.54 -16.63 17.73
CA ALA A 316 -4.08 -16.72 16.36
C ALA A 316 -2.96 -15.71 16.06
N LEU A 317 -2.98 -14.52 16.65
CA LEU A 317 -1.91 -13.51 16.51
C LEU A 317 -0.55 -14.04 16.98
N GLU A 318 -0.50 -14.81 18.08
CA GLU A 318 0.76 -15.39 18.56
C GLU A 318 1.32 -16.44 17.61
N VAL A 319 0.44 -17.24 16.97
CA VAL A 319 0.85 -18.16 15.91
C VAL A 319 1.31 -17.38 14.67
N ALA A 320 0.58 -16.36 14.28
CA ALA A 320 0.92 -15.49 13.14
C ALA A 320 2.31 -14.86 13.28
N LYS A 321 2.65 -14.34 14.48
CA LYS A 321 3.97 -13.76 14.77
C LYS A 321 5.10 -14.79 14.63
N ARG A 322 4.93 -16.00 15.22
CA ARG A 322 5.93 -17.06 15.06
C ARG A 322 6.10 -17.50 13.61
N ASN A 323 4.99 -17.63 12.89
CA ASN A 323 4.99 -17.99 11.48
C ASN A 323 5.66 -16.93 10.61
N LEU A 324 5.37 -15.65 10.87
CA LEU A 324 6.04 -14.54 10.18
C LEU A 324 7.56 -14.61 10.33
N LYS A 325 8.05 -14.82 11.57
CA LYS A 325 9.50 -14.97 11.82
C LYS A 325 10.06 -16.18 11.06
N THR A 326 9.40 -17.33 11.15
CA THR A 326 9.84 -18.54 10.46
C THR A 326 9.90 -18.35 8.95
N LEU A 327 8.88 -17.73 8.34
CA LEU A 327 8.83 -17.47 6.91
C LEU A 327 9.94 -16.51 6.48
N ALA A 328 10.16 -15.42 7.23
CA ALA A 328 11.23 -14.46 6.96
C ALA A 328 12.62 -15.10 7.05
N ASP A 329 12.90 -15.90 8.10
CA ASP A 329 14.17 -16.62 8.28
C ASP A 329 14.42 -17.65 7.17
N ARG A 330 13.35 -18.23 6.63
CA ARG A 330 13.40 -19.18 5.51
C ARG A 330 13.49 -18.50 4.14
N GLY A 331 13.55 -17.16 4.11
CA GLY A 331 13.69 -16.36 2.89
C GLY A 331 12.44 -16.31 2.02
N VAL A 332 11.27 -16.49 2.62
CA VAL A 332 9.98 -16.19 1.96
C VAL A 332 9.81 -14.68 1.90
N ARG A 333 9.34 -14.16 0.75
CA ARG A 333 9.10 -12.73 0.59
C ARG A 333 7.89 -12.28 1.40
N ILE A 334 8.12 -11.33 2.29
CA ILE A 334 7.06 -10.71 3.09
C ILE A 334 6.68 -9.38 2.44
N ALA A 335 5.39 -9.20 2.20
CA ALA A 335 4.82 -7.93 1.77
C ALA A 335 4.11 -7.26 2.96
N PHE A 336 4.53 -6.07 3.32
CA PHE A 336 3.83 -5.29 4.33
C PHE A 336 2.41 -4.94 3.87
N GLY A 337 1.45 -5.06 4.79
CA GLY A 337 0.05 -4.65 4.60
C GLY A 337 -0.74 -4.91 5.87
N THR A 338 -1.91 -4.29 6.01
CA THR A 338 -2.58 -4.12 7.30
C THR A 338 -4.04 -4.58 7.33
N ASP A 339 -4.68 -4.64 6.15
CA ASP A 339 -6.14 -4.81 6.06
C ASP A 339 -6.91 -3.64 6.74
N THR A 340 -6.31 -2.42 6.75
CA THR A 340 -6.97 -1.20 7.22
C THR A 340 -8.06 -0.74 6.26
N GLY A 341 -8.99 0.07 6.76
CA GLY A 341 -10.17 0.56 6.03
C GLY A 341 -11.50 0.10 6.60
N PRO A 342 -11.69 -1.15 7.05
CA PRO A 342 -12.86 -1.53 7.84
C PRO A 342 -12.96 -0.72 9.14
N PRO A 343 -14.15 -0.63 9.76
CA PRO A 343 -14.36 0.13 10.99
C PRO A 343 -13.36 -0.22 12.10
N ALA A 344 -12.88 0.81 12.81
CA ALA A 344 -11.90 0.72 13.90
C ALA A 344 -10.52 0.15 13.48
N ARG A 345 -10.22 0.06 12.18
CA ARG A 345 -8.87 -0.20 11.64
C ARG A 345 -8.33 1.09 11.05
N PHE A 346 -7.70 1.89 11.91
CA PHE A 346 -7.30 3.27 11.60
C PHE A 346 -6.22 3.33 10.52
N GLN A 347 -6.62 3.77 9.34
CA GLN A 347 -5.73 4.00 8.20
C GLN A 347 -4.62 4.98 8.56
N GLY A 348 -3.40 4.69 8.15
CA GLY A 348 -2.22 5.46 8.47
C GLY A 348 -1.56 5.03 9.78
N TYR A 349 -2.25 5.07 10.90
CA TYR A 349 -1.68 4.69 12.18
C TYR A 349 -1.45 3.17 12.29
N PHE A 350 -2.40 2.35 11.85
CA PHE A 350 -2.25 0.89 11.92
C PHE A 350 -1.14 0.37 11.00
N GLU A 351 -0.76 1.12 9.99
CA GLU A 351 0.41 0.81 9.18
C GLU A 351 1.69 0.90 10.03
N HIS A 352 1.84 1.92 10.85
CA HIS A 352 2.98 2.03 11.76
C HIS A 352 2.91 0.99 12.88
N LEU A 353 1.72 0.69 13.39
CA LEU A 353 1.53 -0.41 14.35
C LEU A 353 1.92 -1.77 13.73
N GLU A 354 1.64 -2.01 12.45
CA GLU A 354 2.08 -3.22 11.74
C GLU A 354 3.60 -3.33 11.68
N LEU A 355 4.30 -2.22 11.35
CA LEU A 355 5.77 -2.18 11.37
C LEU A 355 6.32 -2.59 12.75
N GLU A 356 5.72 -2.07 13.82
CA GLU A 356 6.10 -2.42 15.19
C GLU A 356 5.82 -3.89 15.52
N LEU A 357 4.64 -4.41 15.15
CA LEU A 357 4.27 -5.80 15.37
C LEU A 357 5.18 -6.77 14.60
N MET A 358 5.59 -6.42 13.39
CA MET A 358 6.57 -7.22 12.62
C MET A 358 7.93 -7.23 13.31
N ALA A 359 8.40 -6.11 13.85
CA ALA A 359 9.63 -6.06 14.64
C ALA A 359 9.49 -6.85 15.95
N GLN A 360 8.35 -6.76 16.65
CA GLN A 360 8.05 -7.57 17.84
C GLN A 360 7.97 -9.08 17.52
N ALA A 361 7.60 -9.45 16.30
CA ALA A 361 7.68 -10.83 15.83
C ALA A 361 9.11 -11.31 15.58
N GLY A 362 10.10 -10.42 15.62
CA GLY A 362 11.52 -10.73 15.52
C GLY A 362 12.17 -10.42 14.17
N LEU A 363 11.51 -9.64 13.30
CA LEU A 363 12.14 -9.11 12.10
C LEU A 363 13.05 -7.92 12.48
N THR A 364 14.18 -7.79 11.78
CA THR A 364 15.03 -6.62 11.94
C THR A 364 14.35 -5.37 11.36
N PRO A 365 14.68 -4.16 11.83
CA PRO A 365 14.15 -2.92 11.24
C PRO A 365 14.37 -2.83 9.73
N GLU A 366 15.49 -3.33 9.23
CA GLU A 366 15.76 -3.39 7.79
C GLU A 366 14.81 -4.33 7.07
N GLN A 367 14.58 -5.55 7.58
CA GLN A 367 13.61 -6.49 7.01
C GLN A 367 12.21 -5.90 6.98
N VAL A 368 11.80 -5.23 8.05
CA VAL A 368 10.50 -4.54 8.14
C VAL A 368 10.41 -3.43 7.09
N LEU A 369 11.42 -2.56 7.00
CA LEU A 369 11.41 -1.45 6.04
C LEU A 369 11.40 -1.96 4.59
N LEU A 370 12.20 -2.97 4.27
CA LEU A 370 12.22 -3.56 2.93
C LEU A 370 10.88 -4.22 2.56
N SER A 371 10.21 -4.87 3.52
CA SER A 371 8.88 -5.44 3.30
C SER A 371 7.83 -4.36 3.00
N ALA A 372 7.96 -3.18 3.63
CA ALA A 372 7.05 -2.04 3.50
C ALA A 372 7.38 -1.10 2.31
N THR A 373 8.40 -1.41 1.54
CA THR A 373 8.85 -0.60 0.41
C THR A 373 9.06 -1.49 -0.83
N ARG A 374 10.30 -1.91 -1.08
CA ARG A 374 10.72 -2.71 -2.23
C ARG A 374 9.91 -3.99 -2.42
N ASP A 375 9.74 -4.76 -1.34
CA ASP A 375 9.18 -6.10 -1.47
C ASP A 375 7.67 -6.05 -1.70
N ALA A 376 6.93 -5.13 -1.04
CA ALA A 376 5.53 -4.86 -1.35
C ALA A 376 5.34 -4.45 -2.82
N ALA A 377 6.21 -3.56 -3.34
CA ALA A 377 6.17 -3.15 -4.75
C ALA A 377 6.47 -4.32 -5.70
N ARG A 378 7.44 -5.19 -5.37
CA ARG A 378 7.75 -6.39 -6.16
C ARG A 378 6.58 -7.37 -6.20
N CYS A 379 5.92 -7.57 -5.06
CA CYS A 379 4.78 -8.49 -4.95
C CYS A 379 3.64 -8.12 -5.90
N TRP A 380 3.48 -6.86 -6.24
CA TRP A 380 2.45 -6.38 -7.16
C TRP A 380 2.97 -5.94 -8.53
N ASN A 381 4.21 -6.32 -8.90
CA ASN A 381 4.83 -6.00 -10.19
C ASN A 381 4.91 -4.50 -10.50
N VAL A 382 5.02 -3.66 -9.46
CA VAL A 382 5.22 -2.20 -9.61
C VAL A 382 6.62 -1.76 -9.18
N ALA A 383 7.54 -2.71 -9.00
CA ALA A 383 8.94 -2.43 -8.76
C ALA A 383 9.54 -1.55 -9.87
N GLY A 384 10.43 -0.62 -9.48
CA GLY A 384 10.98 0.39 -10.38
C GLY A 384 10.05 1.59 -10.62
N GLN A 385 8.79 1.52 -10.16
CA GLN A 385 7.89 2.66 -10.12
C GLN A 385 7.77 3.26 -8.73
N VAL A 386 7.60 2.42 -7.70
CA VAL A 386 7.49 2.81 -6.28
C VAL A 386 8.30 1.86 -5.40
N GLY A 387 8.49 2.22 -4.13
CA GLY A 387 9.14 1.37 -3.12
C GLY A 387 10.66 1.43 -3.10
N THR A 388 11.29 2.14 -4.03
CA THR A 388 12.73 2.47 -4.02
C THR A 388 12.96 3.89 -4.50
N LEU A 389 14.13 4.47 -4.14
CA LEU A 389 14.57 5.78 -4.63
C LEU A 389 15.62 5.62 -5.74
N GLU A 390 15.44 4.66 -6.63
CA GLU A 390 16.30 4.47 -7.79
C GLU A 390 15.89 5.41 -8.94
N ALA A 391 16.84 5.73 -9.81
CA ALA A 391 16.60 6.59 -10.96
C ALA A 391 15.43 6.04 -11.82
N GLY A 392 14.48 6.91 -12.16
CA GLY A 392 13.27 6.59 -12.91
C GLY A 392 12.05 6.26 -12.03
N ALA A 393 12.22 5.88 -10.76
CA ALA A 393 11.11 5.68 -9.83
C ALA A 393 10.38 7.00 -9.52
N TRP A 394 9.14 6.93 -9.10
CA TRP A 394 8.45 8.09 -8.56
C TRP A 394 9.19 8.62 -7.33
N ALA A 395 9.27 9.92 -7.22
CA ALA A 395 9.83 10.60 -6.05
C ALA A 395 8.80 10.63 -4.91
N ASP A 396 8.43 9.43 -4.45
CA ASP A 396 7.54 9.19 -3.32
C ASP A 396 8.42 8.82 -2.12
N PHE A 397 8.52 9.71 -1.12
CA PHE A 397 9.43 9.51 0.01
C PHE A 397 8.97 10.23 1.29
N LEU A 398 9.51 9.76 2.41
CA LEU A 398 9.35 10.37 3.72
C LEU A 398 10.67 11.02 4.14
N VAL A 399 10.56 12.18 4.79
CA VAL A 399 11.63 12.80 5.58
C VAL A 399 11.33 12.54 7.04
N LEU A 400 12.23 11.85 7.72
CA LEU A 400 12.13 11.47 9.13
C LEU A 400 13.20 12.25 9.95
N GLU A 401 12.83 12.64 11.18
CA GLU A 401 13.77 13.24 12.11
C GLU A 401 14.82 12.24 12.62
N LYS A 402 14.44 10.94 12.71
CA LYS A 402 15.29 9.87 13.24
C LYS A 402 15.39 8.72 12.25
N ASN A 403 16.46 7.92 12.39
CA ASN A 403 16.73 6.77 11.54
C ASN A 403 15.85 5.57 11.93
N PRO A 404 14.98 5.05 11.03
CA PRO A 404 14.11 3.90 11.31
C PRO A 404 14.89 2.56 11.38
N LEU A 405 16.14 2.50 10.93
CA LEU A 405 16.98 1.30 11.08
C LEU A 405 17.53 1.15 12.50
N ASP A 406 17.62 2.23 13.29
CA ASP A 406 18.01 2.17 14.69
C ASP A 406 16.84 1.66 15.57
N ASP A 407 15.62 2.08 15.25
CA ASP A 407 14.37 1.63 15.86
C ASP A 407 13.25 1.90 14.86
N ILE A 408 12.48 0.87 14.52
CA ILE A 408 11.40 1.01 13.54
C ILE A 408 10.33 2.04 13.95
N ARG A 409 10.16 2.29 15.27
CA ARG A 409 9.27 3.34 15.81
C ARG A 409 9.69 4.74 15.40
N ASN A 410 10.93 4.93 14.94
CA ASN A 410 11.37 6.19 14.35
C ASN A 410 10.62 6.52 13.04
N SER A 411 9.90 5.57 12.44
CA SER A 411 8.94 5.83 11.37
C SER A 411 7.83 6.82 11.75
N HIS A 412 7.55 7.01 13.05
CA HIS A 412 6.59 8.01 13.55
C HIS A 412 7.13 9.45 13.48
N THR A 413 8.45 9.63 13.36
CA THR A 413 9.10 10.94 13.38
C THR A 413 9.04 11.65 12.02
N ILE A 414 7.87 11.59 11.37
CA ILE A 414 7.65 12.18 10.04
C ILE A 414 7.72 13.71 10.14
N GLU A 415 8.69 14.31 9.43
CA GLU A 415 8.77 15.75 9.24
C GLU A 415 7.98 16.17 7.99
N SER A 416 8.10 15.42 6.90
CA SER A 416 7.34 15.68 5.68
C SER A 416 7.19 14.41 4.83
N VAL A 417 6.12 14.39 4.02
CA VAL A 417 5.84 13.35 3.04
C VAL A 417 5.82 14.00 1.66
N TRP A 418 6.40 13.32 0.70
CA TRP A 418 6.49 13.77 -0.68
C TRP A 418 5.95 12.68 -1.61
N ILE A 419 5.07 13.05 -2.53
CA ILE A 419 4.51 12.16 -3.56
C ILE A 419 4.72 12.83 -4.92
N ALA A 420 5.33 12.10 -5.85
CA ALA A 420 5.74 12.64 -7.14
C ALA A 420 6.55 13.96 -6.99
N GLY A 421 7.43 14.04 -6.00
CA GLY A 421 8.24 15.22 -5.71
C GLY A 421 7.48 16.43 -5.16
N ASN A 422 6.19 16.29 -4.85
CA ASN A 422 5.37 17.33 -4.23
C ASN A 422 5.14 17.04 -2.75
N ARG A 423 5.28 18.08 -1.93
CA ARG A 423 5.06 17.96 -0.49
C ARG A 423 3.57 17.83 -0.21
N ILE A 424 3.20 16.79 0.56
CA ILE A 424 1.82 16.58 1.00
C ILE A 424 1.51 17.54 2.14
N PRO A 425 0.39 18.27 2.09
CA PRO A 425 -0.09 19.10 3.20
C PRO A 425 -0.37 18.25 4.44
N ARG A 426 -0.05 18.83 5.62
CA ARG A 426 -0.40 18.23 6.92
C ARG A 426 -1.82 18.57 7.30
#